data_49e9306fe9e9460d2e574df5719ed1dd
#
_entry.id   49e9306fe9e9460d2e574df5719ed1dd
#
_cell.length_a   1.000
_cell.length_b   1.000
_cell.length_c   1.000
_cell.angle_alpha   90.00
_cell.angle_beta   90.00
_cell.angle_gamma   90.00
#
_symmetry.space_group_name_H-M   'P 1'
#
loop_
_entity.id
_entity.type
_entity.pdbx_description
1 polymer ?
#
loop_
_entity_poly.entity_id
_entity_poly.type
_entity_poly.pdbx_seq_one_letter_code
_entity_poly.pdbx_strand_id
1 'polypeptide(L)'
;MKKLILLSALVAAATTTEAKVTLPKIFSDNMVMQQNAKANLWGDANANSTVKITTSWNKKTITAKADGNGKWKTAIDTPTAGGPYSISFNDGEKTELKNILMGELWICSGQSNMEMPMKGFKNQPVENAVEDILHSGDQQMRLFTVKRVSKYAPVDDVVGSWKEATPESVRDFSATAYYFGRELRRMLNVPVGLIVTSWGGSSCEAWMNRDWLKAFPQIELPASQETIK
;
A
#
# COMPACT_ATOMS: atom_id res chain seq x y z
N MET A 1 -47.24 37.30 -43.31
CA MET A 1 -45.90 36.72 -43.21
C MET A 1 -45.66 36.34 -41.74
N LYS A 2 -45.84 35.07 -41.39
CA LYS A 2 -45.64 34.57 -40.00
C LYS A 2 -44.20 34.07 -39.88
N LYS A 3 -43.39 34.72 -39.03
CA LYS A 3 -42.01 34.26 -38.72
C LYS A 3 -42.11 33.14 -37.70
N LEU A 4 -41.71 31.95 -38.11
CA LEU A 4 -41.56 30.77 -37.26
C LEU A 4 -40.15 30.88 -36.57
N ILE A 5 -40.14 31.08 -35.26
CA ILE A 5 -38.91 31.04 -34.46
C ILE A 5 -38.72 29.59 -34.03
N LEU A 6 -37.71 28.94 -34.60
CA LEU A 6 -37.29 27.61 -34.18
C LEU A 6 -36.40 27.71 -32.94
N LEU A 7 -36.89 27.36 -31.79
CA LEU A 7 -36.12 27.27 -30.53
C LEU A 7 -35.45 25.93 -30.47
N SER A 8 -34.19 25.85 -30.87
CA SER A 8 -33.34 24.64 -30.71
C SER A 8 -32.90 24.54 -29.24
N ALA A 9 -33.54 23.64 -28.49
CA ALA A 9 -33.09 23.25 -27.16
C ALA A 9 -31.84 22.36 -27.30
N LEU A 10 -30.67 22.93 -26.95
CA LEU A 10 -29.42 22.22 -26.84
C LEU A 10 -29.47 21.39 -25.54
N VAL A 11 -29.84 20.11 -25.62
CA VAL A 11 -29.73 19.18 -24.51
C VAL A 11 -28.23 18.85 -24.37
N ALA A 12 -27.57 19.52 -23.44
CA ALA A 12 -26.23 19.13 -23.00
C ALA A 12 -26.36 17.77 -22.28
N ALA A 13 -26.08 16.69 -22.99
CA ALA A 13 -25.86 15.39 -22.36
C ALA A 13 -24.61 15.51 -21.48
N ALA A 14 -24.82 15.73 -20.19
CA ALA A 14 -23.78 15.56 -19.20
C ALA A 14 -23.39 14.07 -19.22
N THR A 15 -22.31 13.75 -19.92
CA THR A 15 -21.66 12.45 -19.77
C THR A 15 -21.11 12.40 -18.34
N THR A 16 -21.85 11.77 -17.44
CA THR A 16 -21.32 11.38 -16.14
C THR A 16 -20.25 10.36 -16.43
N THR A 17 -18.99 10.74 -16.47
CA THR A 17 -17.89 9.81 -16.33
C THR A 17 -18.03 9.21 -14.94
N GLU A 18 -18.51 7.97 -14.86
CA GLU A 18 -18.46 7.21 -13.62
C GLU A 18 -16.98 7.04 -13.27
N ALA A 19 -16.49 7.90 -12.38
CA ALA A 19 -15.14 7.73 -11.87
C ALA A 19 -15.22 6.69 -10.76
N LYS A 20 -14.46 5.63 -10.95
CA LYS A 20 -14.28 4.53 -10.01
C LYS A 20 -13.34 4.94 -8.89
N VAL A 21 -13.63 4.53 -7.66
CA VAL A 21 -12.71 4.70 -6.53
C VAL A 21 -11.32 4.15 -6.90
N THR A 22 -10.30 5.00 -6.78
CA THR A 22 -8.90 4.62 -6.98
C THR A 22 -8.21 4.52 -5.62
N LEU A 23 -7.52 3.43 -5.41
CA LEU A 23 -6.82 3.14 -4.16
C LEU A 23 -5.30 3.12 -4.36
N PRO A 24 -4.51 3.60 -3.38
CA PRO A 24 -3.07 3.38 -3.35
C PRO A 24 -2.72 1.90 -3.45
N LYS A 25 -1.57 1.59 -4.04
CA LYS A 25 -1.14 0.20 -4.29
C LYS A 25 -0.99 -0.65 -3.03
N ILE A 26 -0.77 0.01 -1.88
CA ILE A 26 -0.74 -0.67 -0.58
C ILE A 26 -2.10 -1.31 -0.23
N PHE A 27 -3.21 -0.75 -0.74
CA PHE A 27 -4.55 -1.31 -0.63
C PHE A 27 -4.89 -2.06 -1.91
N SER A 28 -4.59 -3.32 -1.93
CA SER A 28 -4.88 -4.21 -3.06
C SER A 28 -5.20 -5.61 -2.59
N ASP A 29 -5.61 -6.45 -3.51
CA ASP A 29 -5.81 -7.88 -3.22
C ASP A 29 -4.57 -8.48 -2.56
N ASN A 30 -4.78 -9.48 -1.73
CA ASN A 30 -3.75 -10.21 -0.96
C ASN A 30 -3.07 -9.40 0.15
N MET A 31 -3.51 -8.18 0.47
CA MET A 31 -2.90 -7.38 1.55
C MET A 31 -3.14 -8.02 2.92
N VAL A 32 -2.26 -7.67 3.87
CA VAL A 32 -2.48 -7.88 5.31
C VAL A 32 -2.77 -6.53 5.95
N MET A 33 -3.76 -6.50 6.83
CA MET A 33 -4.03 -5.35 7.70
C MET A 33 -3.73 -5.72 9.15
N GLN A 34 -3.28 -4.73 9.93
CA GLN A 34 -3.05 -4.93 11.35
C GLN A 34 -4.35 -5.36 12.04
N GLN A 35 -4.29 -6.47 12.79
CA GLN A 35 -5.40 -6.96 13.60
C GLN A 35 -5.69 -6.04 14.81
N ASN A 36 -6.92 -6.09 15.34
CA ASN A 36 -7.35 -5.38 16.56
C ASN A 36 -6.96 -3.90 16.57
N ALA A 37 -7.06 -3.23 15.43
CA ALA A 37 -6.58 -1.87 15.24
C ALA A 37 -7.64 -0.99 14.57
N LYS A 38 -7.43 0.32 14.66
CA LYS A 38 -8.13 1.30 13.85
C LYS A 38 -7.29 1.63 12.63
N ALA A 39 -7.57 0.97 11.51
CA ALA A 39 -6.81 1.08 10.27
C ALA A 39 -7.29 2.25 9.42
N ASN A 40 -6.37 3.14 9.01
CA ASN A 40 -6.67 4.21 8.08
C ASN A 40 -6.81 3.66 6.66
N LEU A 41 -7.82 4.18 5.93
CA LEU A 41 -8.01 3.98 4.50
C LEU A 41 -8.11 5.34 3.82
N TRP A 42 -7.55 5.46 2.62
CA TRP A 42 -7.60 6.67 1.81
C TRP A 42 -7.53 6.33 0.32
N GLY A 43 -7.86 7.30 -0.51
CA GLY A 43 -7.81 7.15 -1.96
C GLY A 43 -8.45 8.34 -2.67
N ASP A 44 -8.71 8.14 -3.95
CA ASP A 44 -9.37 9.11 -4.81
C ASP A 44 -10.76 8.62 -5.23
N ALA A 45 -11.68 9.55 -5.42
CA ALA A 45 -13.03 9.35 -5.90
C ALA A 45 -13.50 10.60 -6.65
N ASN A 46 -14.74 10.63 -7.11
CA ASN A 46 -15.32 11.86 -7.66
C ASN A 46 -15.29 12.99 -6.63
N ALA A 47 -14.96 14.21 -7.06
CA ALA A 47 -14.98 15.40 -6.19
C ALA A 47 -16.34 15.53 -5.49
N ASN A 48 -16.29 15.77 -4.17
CA ASN A 48 -17.47 15.90 -3.30
C ASN A 48 -18.40 14.68 -3.25
N SER A 49 -18.01 13.53 -3.81
CA SER A 49 -18.79 12.30 -3.73
C SER A 49 -18.73 11.67 -2.33
N THR A 50 -19.60 10.69 -2.10
CA THR A 50 -19.58 9.88 -0.88
C THR A 50 -19.18 8.47 -1.23
N VAL A 51 -18.04 8.03 -0.71
CA VAL A 51 -17.54 6.66 -0.83
C VAL A 51 -18.17 5.80 0.27
N LYS A 52 -18.95 4.78 -0.11
CA LYS A 52 -19.49 3.76 0.80
C LYS A 52 -18.46 2.62 0.90
N ILE A 53 -18.06 2.28 2.10
CA ILE A 53 -17.03 1.25 2.37
C ILE A 53 -17.69 0.15 3.20
N THR A 54 -17.74 -1.07 2.65
CA THR A 54 -18.37 -2.21 3.32
C THR A 54 -17.34 -3.30 3.56
N THR A 55 -17.22 -3.77 4.78
CA THR A 55 -16.28 -4.81 5.21
C THR A 55 -16.99 -6.15 5.38
N SER A 56 -16.36 -7.25 4.94
CA SER A 56 -16.96 -8.58 4.99
C SER A 56 -17.02 -9.19 6.39
N TRP A 57 -16.09 -8.83 7.30
CA TRP A 57 -15.99 -9.43 8.63
C TRP A 57 -17.09 -9.04 9.61
N ASN A 58 -17.69 -7.89 9.44
CA ASN A 58 -18.79 -7.45 10.31
C ASN A 58 -20.00 -6.91 9.52
N LYS A 59 -19.94 -6.93 8.17
CA LYS A 59 -20.97 -6.43 7.25
C LYS A 59 -21.37 -4.96 7.49
N LYS A 60 -20.52 -4.19 8.20
CA LYS A 60 -20.74 -2.77 8.43
C LYS A 60 -20.40 -1.97 7.19
N THR A 61 -21.25 -0.98 6.89
CA THR A 61 -20.97 0.04 5.88
C THR A 61 -20.70 1.36 6.59
N ILE A 62 -19.58 1.97 6.29
CA ILE A 62 -19.24 3.34 6.68
C ILE A 62 -19.14 4.21 5.43
N THR A 63 -19.16 5.52 5.62
CA THR A 63 -19.02 6.49 4.54
C THR A 63 -17.84 7.40 4.77
N ALA A 64 -17.14 7.73 3.69
CA ALA A 64 -16.13 8.77 3.64
C ALA A 64 -16.54 9.80 2.58
N LYS A 65 -16.37 11.10 2.86
CA LYS A 65 -16.64 12.14 1.89
C LYS A 65 -15.33 12.54 1.22
N ALA A 66 -15.33 12.55 -0.11
CA ALA A 66 -14.25 13.11 -0.90
C ALA A 66 -14.31 14.64 -0.85
N ASP A 67 -13.17 15.29 -0.81
CA ASP A 67 -13.05 16.73 -0.89
C ASP A 67 -13.24 17.25 -2.33
N GLY A 68 -13.04 18.55 -2.54
CA GLY A 68 -13.13 19.20 -3.86
C GLY A 68 -12.08 18.72 -4.86
N ASN A 69 -11.00 18.05 -4.40
CA ASN A 69 -9.96 17.45 -5.23
C ASN A 69 -10.16 15.93 -5.41
N GLY A 70 -11.25 15.38 -4.88
CA GLY A 70 -11.55 13.97 -4.94
C GLY A 70 -10.82 13.11 -3.90
N LYS A 71 -10.05 13.71 -2.97
CA LYS A 71 -9.35 12.96 -1.93
C LYS A 71 -10.28 12.61 -0.78
N TRP A 72 -10.23 11.35 -0.35
CA TRP A 72 -10.99 10.89 0.82
C TRP A 72 -10.09 10.11 1.78
N LYS A 73 -10.43 10.17 3.07
CA LYS A 73 -9.78 9.42 4.14
C LYS A 73 -10.79 9.02 5.19
N THR A 74 -10.64 7.82 5.74
CA THR A 74 -11.44 7.31 6.87
C THR A 74 -10.64 6.29 7.67
N ALA A 75 -11.24 5.74 8.72
CA ALA A 75 -10.66 4.63 9.47
C ALA A 75 -11.73 3.54 9.69
N ILE A 76 -11.27 2.29 9.71
CA ILE A 76 -12.11 1.11 9.99
C ILE A 76 -11.51 0.31 11.14
N ASP A 77 -12.38 -0.32 11.93
CA ASP A 77 -11.95 -1.25 12.97
C ASP A 77 -11.69 -2.62 12.35
N THR A 78 -10.49 -3.16 12.57
CA THR A 78 -10.10 -4.48 12.11
C THR A 78 -10.35 -5.52 13.20
N PRO A 79 -10.80 -6.74 12.84
CA PRO A 79 -11.01 -7.83 13.80
C PRO A 79 -9.69 -8.45 14.27
N THR A 80 -9.79 -9.47 15.10
CA THR A 80 -8.69 -10.39 15.43
C THR A 80 -8.18 -11.09 14.17
N ALA A 81 -6.97 -11.65 14.26
CA ALA A 81 -6.30 -12.37 13.18
C ALA A 81 -7.21 -13.39 12.51
N GLY A 82 -7.13 -13.49 11.20
CA GLY A 82 -7.92 -14.39 10.37
C GLY A 82 -8.11 -13.91 8.94
N GLY A 83 -9.08 -14.46 8.28
CA GLY A 83 -9.41 -14.22 6.88
C GLY A 83 -9.55 -15.52 6.08
N PRO A 84 -9.70 -15.45 4.75
CA PRO A 84 -9.65 -14.23 3.95
C PRO A 84 -10.93 -13.38 4.04
N TYR A 85 -10.75 -12.07 4.02
CA TYR A 85 -11.81 -11.07 4.02
C TYR A 85 -11.83 -10.26 2.71
N SER A 86 -12.88 -9.44 2.56
CA SER A 86 -12.98 -8.46 1.49
C SER A 86 -13.44 -7.09 2.00
N ILE A 87 -13.10 -6.05 1.24
CA ILE A 87 -13.59 -4.68 1.43
C ILE A 87 -14.11 -4.19 0.09
N SER A 88 -15.35 -3.70 0.07
CA SER A 88 -15.90 -3.04 -1.12
C SER A 88 -16.00 -1.54 -0.92
N PHE A 89 -15.71 -0.80 -1.98
CA PHE A 89 -15.78 0.65 -2.08
C PHE A 89 -16.79 0.97 -3.19
N ASN A 90 -17.64 1.97 -2.98
CA ASN A 90 -18.64 2.37 -3.96
C ASN A 90 -18.93 3.87 -3.87
N ASP A 91 -18.69 4.60 -4.96
CA ASP A 91 -19.05 6.01 -5.16
C ASP A 91 -19.98 6.23 -6.36
N GLY A 92 -20.58 5.14 -6.83
CA GLY A 92 -21.39 4.97 -8.04
C GLY A 92 -21.02 3.66 -8.73
N GLU A 93 -19.72 3.36 -8.86
CA GLU A 93 -19.20 2.07 -9.32
C GLU A 93 -18.53 1.31 -8.16
N LYS A 94 -18.74 -0.02 -8.11
CA LYS A 94 -18.17 -0.88 -7.06
C LYS A 94 -16.75 -1.32 -7.41
N THR A 95 -15.81 -1.01 -6.50
CA THR A 95 -14.47 -1.61 -6.43
C THR A 95 -14.43 -2.57 -5.25
N GLU A 96 -13.81 -3.74 -5.39
CA GLU A 96 -13.69 -4.72 -4.31
C GLU A 96 -12.27 -5.26 -4.21
N LEU A 97 -11.71 -5.22 -3.00
CA LEU A 97 -10.46 -5.88 -2.63
C LEU A 97 -10.77 -7.23 -1.99
N LYS A 98 -10.00 -8.25 -2.38
CA LYS A 98 -10.23 -9.65 -1.98
C LYS A 98 -8.99 -10.25 -1.34
N ASN A 99 -9.20 -11.42 -0.70
CA ASN A 99 -8.12 -12.19 -0.07
C ASN A 99 -7.31 -11.38 0.94
N ILE A 100 -8.00 -10.55 1.73
CA ILE A 100 -7.40 -9.71 2.77
C ILE A 100 -7.25 -10.56 4.04
N LEU A 101 -6.07 -10.54 4.63
CA LEU A 101 -5.82 -11.17 5.91
C LEU A 101 -5.70 -10.12 7.02
N MET A 102 -6.12 -10.48 8.23
CA MET A 102 -5.86 -9.71 9.44
C MET A 102 -4.78 -10.42 10.24
N GLY A 103 -3.75 -9.70 10.66
CA GLY A 103 -2.62 -10.27 11.37
C GLY A 103 -1.64 -9.21 11.81
N GLU A 104 -0.37 -9.54 11.85
CA GLU A 104 0.72 -8.63 12.19
C GLU A 104 1.27 -7.99 10.92
N LEU A 105 1.24 -6.64 10.88
CA LEU A 105 1.73 -5.87 9.74
C LEU A 105 3.00 -5.10 10.14
N TRP A 106 4.11 -5.35 9.43
CA TRP A 106 5.41 -4.76 9.74
C TRP A 106 6.00 -4.01 8.56
N ILE A 107 6.58 -2.84 8.85
CA ILE A 107 7.39 -2.06 7.91
C ILE A 107 8.86 -2.38 8.19
N CYS A 108 9.54 -2.95 7.21
CA CYS A 108 10.93 -3.36 7.27
C CYS A 108 11.75 -2.37 6.44
N SER A 109 12.41 -1.43 7.11
CA SER A 109 13.15 -0.34 6.47
C SER A 109 14.64 -0.41 6.77
N GLY A 110 15.46 0.17 5.92
CA GLY A 110 16.89 0.29 6.09
C GLY A 110 17.67 0.36 4.78
N GLN A 111 18.95 0.08 4.86
CA GLN A 111 19.83 0.07 3.69
C GLN A 111 20.22 -1.36 3.27
N SER A 112 21.48 -1.61 2.92
CA SER A 112 21.96 -2.85 2.26
C SER A 112 21.63 -4.14 3.00
N ASN A 113 21.68 -4.18 4.33
CA ASN A 113 21.31 -5.40 5.09
C ASN A 113 19.81 -5.71 5.00
N MET A 114 18.97 -4.69 4.98
CA MET A 114 17.53 -4.88 4.77
C MET A 114 17.19 -5.12 3.29
N GLU A 115 18.02 -4.64 2.37
CA GLU A 115 17.81 -4.83 0.93
C GLU A 115 18.26 -6.21 0.45
N MET A 116 19.22 -6.86 1.12
CA MET A 116 19.77 -8.16 0.69
C MET A 116 18.67 -9.17 0.41
N PRO A 117 18.52 -9.66 -0.83
CA PRO A 117 17.49 -10.64 -1.16
C PRO A 117 17.84 -12.03 -0.64
N MET A 118 16.85 -12.89 -0.47
CA MET A 118 17.06 -14.28 -0.03
C MET A 118 18.07 -15.05 -0.91
N LYS A 119 18.10 -14.78 -2.21
CA LYS A 119 19.10 -15.37 -3.13
C LYS A 119 20.54 -14.86 -2.91
N GLY A 120 20.72 -13.86 -2.03
CA GLY A 120 22.01 -13.17 -1.82
C GLY A 120 22.33 -12.16 -2.92
N PHE A 121 23.39 -11.38 -2.69
CA PHE A 121 24.06 -10.58 -3.71
C PHE A 121 25.20 -11.36 -4.35
N LYS A 122 25.76 -10.85 -5.45
CA LYS A 122 26.94 -11.43 -6.08
C LYS A 122 28.09 -11.55 -5.06
N ASN A 123 28.61 -12.75 -4.88
CA ASN A 123 29.67 -13.08 -3.91
C ASN A 123 29.29 -12.86 -2.42
N GLN A 124 28.00 -12.72 -2.12
CA GLN A 124 27.48 -12.57 -0.76
C GLN A 124 26.26 -13.49 -0.61
N PRO A 125 26.48 -14.79 -0.43
CA PRO A 125 25.38 -15.75 -0.27
C PRO A 125 24.69 -15.56 1.09
N VAL A 126 23.42 -15.90 1.14
CA VAL A 126 22.69 -16.10 2.39
C VAL A 126 22.79 -17.59 2.74
N GLU A 127 23.16 -17.90 3.98
CA GLU A 127 23.27 -19.27 4.46
C GLU A 127 21.93 -20.01 4.35
N ASN A 128 21.94 -21.25 3.90
CA ASN A 128 20.77 -22.11 3.69
C ASN A 128 19.70 -21.53 2.73
N ALA A 129 19.99 -20.46 1.97
CA ALA A 129 19.02 -19.75 1.15
C ALA A 129 18.25 -20.65 0.19
N VAL A 130 18.92 -21.60 -0.45
CA VAL A 130 18.27 -22.50 -1.44
C VAL A 130 17.20 -23.34 -0.77
N GLU A 131 17.52 -23.97 0.36
CA GLU A 131 16.60 -24.79 1.13
C GLU A 131 15.44 -23.96 1.67
N ASP A 132 15.72 -22.82 2.29
CA ASP A 132 14.72 -21.91 2.84
C ASP A 132 13.80 -21.32 1.75
N ILE A 133 14.31 -21.04 0.57
CA ILE A 133 13.49 -20.58 -0.57
C ILE A 133 12.57 -21.71 -1.05
N LEU A 134 13.10 -22.92 -1.23
CA LEU A 134 12.29 -24.06 -1.69
C LEU A 134 11.14 -24.40 -0.75
N HIS A 135 11.33 -24.18 0.56
CA HIS A 135 10.32 -24.45 1.59
C HIS A 135 9.56 -23.21 2.07
N SER A 136 9.64 -22.10 1.36
CA SER A 136 9.08 -20.81 1.79
C SER A 136 7.57 -20.65 1.59
N GLY A 137 6.87 -21.66 1.03
CA GLY A 137 5.45 -21.57 0.73
C GLY A 137 4.59 -21.37 1.98
N ASP A 138 4.04 -20.16 2.18
CA ASP A 138 3.09 -19.84 3.26
C ASP A 138 2.07 -18.80 2.79
N GLN A 139 0.83 -19.25 2.58
CA GLN A 139 -0.28 -18.39 2.14
C GLN A 139 -0.70 -17.36 3.20
N GLN A 140 -0.26 -17.49 4.44
CA GLN A 140 -0.54 -16.52 5.49
C GLN A 140 0.60 -15.52 5.70
N MET A 141 1.70 -15.66 4.97
CA MET A 141 2.74 -14.65 4.87
C MET A 141 2.60 -13.88 3.56
N ARG A 142 2.53 -12.57 3.66
CA ARG A 142 2.36 -11.67 2.51
C ARG A 142 3.51 -10.68 2.44
N LEU A 143 4.00 -10.48 1.25
CA LEU A 143 5.21 -9.73 0.94
C LEU A 143 4.87 -8.54 0.04
N PHE A 144 5.30 -7.35 0.43
CA PHE A 144 5.20 -6.14 -0.38
C PHE A 144 6.55 -5.46 -0.45
N THR A 145 7.10 -5.30 -1.64
CA THR A 145 8.34 -4.54 -1.84
C THR A 145 8.00 -3.20 -2.47
N VAL A 146 8.32 -2.13 -1.77
CA VAL A 146 8.20 -0.76 -2.29
C VAL A 146 9.31 -0.52 -3.30
N LYS A 147 8.95 -0.10 -4.52
CA LYS A 147 9.93 0.30 -5.53
C LYS A 147 10.68 1.54 -5.05
N ARG A 148 12.00 1.51 -5.18
CA ARG A 148 12.87 2.62 -4.81
C ARG A 148 12.59 3.85 -5.66
N VAL A 149 12.18 4.93 -5.01
CA VAL A 149 11.96 6.23 -5.63
C VAL A 149 12.27 7.31 -4.59
N SER A 150 13.15 8.23 -4.93
CA SER A 150 13.43 9.40 -4.11
C SER A 150 12.42 10.50 -4.39
N LYS A 151 11.81 11.08 -3.36
CA LYS A 151 10.80 12.13 -3.46
C LYS A 151 11.13 13.31 -2.55
N TYR A 152 10.98 14.51 -3.09
CA TYR A 152 11.17 15.76 -2.35
C TYR A 152 10.09 16.01 -1.28
N ALA A 153 8.88 15.57 -1.55
CA ALA A 153 7.73 15.72 -0.66
C ALA A 153 7.04 14.36 -0.45
N PRO A 154 6.31 14.19 0.65
CA PRO A 154 5.46 13.02 0.88
C PRO A 154 4.51 12.76 -0.30
N VAL A 155 4.23 11.50 -0.57
CA VAL A 155 3.29 11.06 -1.61
C VAL A 155 2.22 10.17 -0.99
N ASP A 156 1.04 10.11 -1.63
CA ASP A 156 -0.09 9.34 -1.13
C ASP A 156 -0.07 7.88 -1.57
N ASP A 157 0.81 7.51 -2.53
CA ASP A 157 0.89 6.17 -3.08
C ASP A 157 2.35 5.74 -3.29
N VAL A 158 2.56 4.45 -3.36
CA VAL A 158 3.83 3.79 -3.62
C VAL A 158 3.69 2.81 -4.78
N VAL A 159 4.80 2.45 -5.42
CA VAL A 159 4.81 1.39 -6.44
C VAL A 159 5.20 0.07 -5.80
N GLY A 160 4.34 -0.92 -5.94
CA GLY A 160 4.53 -2.27 -5.40
C GLY A 160 3.27 -3.11 -5.57
N SER A 161 3.33 -4.35 -5.14
CA SER A 161 2.18 -5.26 -5.09
C SER A 161 2.35 -6.30 -3.99
N TRP A 162 1.25 -6.69 -3.36
CA TRP A 162 1.23 -7.80 -2.42
C TRP A 162 1.39 -9.13 -3.14
N LYS A 163 2.19 -10.01 -2.57
CA LYS A 163 2.41 -11.38 -3.04
C LYS A 163 2.31 -12.34 -1.86
N GLU A 164 1.82 -13.53 -2.11
CA GLU A 164 1.95 -14.64 -1.17
C GLU A 164 3.42 -15.05 -1.08
N ALA A 165 3.85 -15.57 0.07
CA ALA A 165 5.16 -16.17 0.18
C ALA A 165 5.17 -17.49 -0.61
N THR A 166 5.94 -17.49 -1.68
CA THR A 166 6.22 -18.66 -2.53
C THR A 166 7.72 -18.68 -2.84
N PRO A 167 8.29 -19.79 -3.28
CA PRO A 167 9.70 -19.82 -3.70
C PRO A 167 10.07 -18.71 -4.67
N GLU A 168 9.19 -18.40 -5.61
CA GLU A 168 9.40 -17.33 -6.58
C GLU A 168 9.43 -15.93 -5.93
N SER A 169 8.46 -15.61 -5.08
CA SER A 169 8.34 -14.29 -4.46
C SER A 169 9.38 -14.06 -3.36
N VAL A 170 9.72 -15.10 -2.59
CA VAL A 170 10.69 -15.05 -1.49
C VAL A 170 12.11 -14.94 -2.01
N ARG A 171 12.44 -15.58 -3.13
CA ARG A 171 13.78 -15.57 -3.72
C ARG A 171 14.38 -14.15 -3.86
N ASP A 172 13.56 -13.20 -4.28
CA ASP A 172 13.97 -11.81 -4.54
C ASP A 172 13.54 -10.84 -3.41
N PHE A 173 12.93 -11.35 -2.35
CA PHE A 173 12.50 -10.57 -1.19
C PHE A 173 13.63 -10.42 -0.17
N SER A 174 13.56 -9.41 0.71
CA SER A 174 14.52 -9.17 1.79
C SER A 174 14.71 -10.41 2.67
N ALA A 175 15.95 -10.89 2.79
CA ALA A 175 16.29 -12.02 3.67
C ALA A 175 16.01 -11.68 5.14
N THR A 176 16.43 -10.51 5.60
CA THR A 176 16.22 -10.04 6.98
C THR A 176 14.74 -9.98 7.32
N ALA A 177 13.93 -9.38 6.43
CA ALA A 177 12.49 -9.28 6.65
C ALA A 177 11.81 -10.65 6.58
N TYR A 178 12.21 -11.53 5.65
CA TYR A 178 11.64 -12.85 5.52
C TYR A 178 11.90 -13.71 6.77
N TYR A 179 13.14 -13.78 7.24
CA TYR A 179 13.46 -14.57 8.44
C TYR A 179 12.74 -14.03 9.69
N PHE A 180 12.67 -12.71 9.84
CA PHE A 180 11.90 -12.09 10.90
C PHE A 180 10.41 -12.48 10.83
N GLY A 181 9.80 -12.35 9.66
CA GLY A 181 8.39 -12.69 9.45
C GLY A 181 8.11 -14.19 9.64
N ARG A 182 9.03 -15.07 9.20
CA ARG A 182 8.94 -16.53 9.40
C ARG A 182 8.92 -16.88 10.89
N GLU A 183 9.78 -16.27 11.69
CA GLU A 183 9.77 -16.49 13.14
C GLU A 183 8.51 -15.96 13.81
N LEU A 184 8.01 -14.79 13.42
CA LEU A 184 6.73 -14.29 13.93
C LEU A 184 5.58 -15.24 13.58
N ARG A 185 5.53 -15.75 12.35
CA ARG A 185 4.53 -16.76 11.95
C ARG A 185 4.59 -17.98 12.82
N ARG A 186 5.80 -18.52 13.06
CA ARG A 186 6.02 -19.68 13.89
C ARG A 186 5.58 -19.47 15.35
N MET A 187 5.89 -18.29 15.91
CA MET A 187 5.62 -17.98 17.31
C MET A 187 4.16 -17.61 17.58
N LEU A 188 3.56 -16.83 16.70
CA LEU A 188 2.23 -16.25 16.93
C LEU A 188 1.10 -17.03 16.26
N ASN A 189 1.41 -17.81 15.25
CA ASN A 189 0.45 -18.54 14.41
C ASN A 189 -0.69 -17.64 13.85
N VAL A 190 -0.36 -16.40 13.47
CA VAL A 190 -1.27 -15.43 12.84
C VAL A 190 -0.73 -15.00 11.48
N PRO A 191 -1.54 -14.51 10.54
CA PRO A 191 -1.05 -13.94 9.30
C PRO A 191 -0.02 -12.83 9.54
N VAL A 192 1.00 -12.76 8.69
CA VAL A 192 2.07 -11.74 8.76
C VAL A 192 2.20 -11.05 7.41
N GLY A 193 2.12 -9.73 7.41
CA GLY A 193 2.40 -8.86 6.27
C GLY A 193 3.72 -8.12 6.46
N LEU A 194 4.60 -8.18 5.46
CA LEU A 194 5.91 -7.53 5.48
C LEU A 194 5.97 -6.51 4.34
N ILE A 195 6.13 -5.24 4.69
CA ILE A 195 6.34 -4.16 3.74
C ILE A 195 7.81 -3.78 3.79
N VAL A 196 8.57 -4.14 2.75
CA VAL A 196 9.99 -3.78 2.65
C VAL A 196 10.13 -2.46 1.91
N THR A 197 10.77 -1.50 2.57
CA THR A 197 11.20 -0.23 2.01
C THR A 197 12.67 -0.04 2.37
N SER A 198 13.57 -0.37 1.43
CA SER A 198 15.01 -0.36 1.65
C SER A 198 15.75 0.17 0.44
N TRP A 199 16.91 0.78 0.69
CA TRP A 199 17.78 1.28 -0.37
C TRP A 199 19.24 1.23 0.10
N GLY A 200 20.00 0.28 -0.45
CA GLY A 200 21.42 0.12 -0.14
C GLY A 200 22.23 1.37 -0.49
N GLY A 201 23.12 1.74 0.42
CA GLY A 201 23.93 2.95 0.27
C GLY A 201 23.23 4.25 0.62
N SER A 202 21.95 4.24 1.04
CA SER A 202 21.28 5.44 1.51
C SER A 202 21.79 5.91 2.85
N SER A 203 21.88 7.23 3.04
CA SER A 203 22.20 7.82 4.34
C SER A 203 20.98 7.78 5.28
N CYS A 204 21.24 7.94 6.56
CA CYS A 204 20.18 7.96 7.60
C CYS A 204 19.17 9.09 7.34
N GLU A 205 19.67 10.24 6.92
CA GLU A 205 18.90 11.46 6.65
C GLU A 205 17.84 11.25 5.54
N ALA A 206 18.12 10.37 4.57
CA ALA A 206 17.19 10.08 3.49
C ALA A 206 15.87 9.42 3.97
N TRP A 207 15.86 8.88 5.21
CA TRP A 207 14.71 8.23 5.85
C TRP A 207 14.05 9.09 6.91
N MET A 208 14.55 10.30 7.15
CA MET A 208 14.04 11.20 8.19
C MET A 208 13.08 12.24 7.58
N ASN A 209 12.17 12.73 8.43
CA ASN A 209 11.33 13.86 8.05
C ASN A 209 12.18 15.10 7.82
N ARG A 210 11.99 15.74 6.67
CA ARG A 210 12.71 16.95 6.27
C ARG A 210 12.64 18.07 7.30
N ASP A 211 11.49 18.26 7.97
CA ASP A 211 11.34 19.33 8.95
C ASP A 211 12.18 19.08 10.20
N TRP A 212 12.36 17.82 10.58
CA TRP A 212 13.26 17.45 11.68
C TRP A 212 14.72 17.70 11.34
N LEU A 213 15.09 17.48 10.07
CA LEU A 213 16.47 17.70 9.60
C LEU A 213 16.86 19.18 9.61
N LYS A 214 15.93 20.12 9.60
CA LYS A 214 16.21 21.57 9.73
C LYS A 214 16.91 21.93 11.06
N ALA A 215 16.80 21.10 12.09
CA ALA A 215 17.51 21.27 13.36
C ALA A 215 19.02 21.01 13.24
N PHE A 216 19.49 20.45 12.11
CA PHE A 216 20.87 20.09 11.87
C PHE A 216 21.45 20.90 10.69
N PRO A 217 21.98 22.11 10.94
CA PRO A 217 22.40 23.04 9.86
C PRO A 217 23.54 22.53 8.99
N GLN A 218 24.27 21.49 9.44
CA GLN A 218 25.31 20.82 8.69
C GLN A 218 24.76 19.88 7.59
N ILE A 219 23.46 19.58 7.58
CA ILE A 219 22.84 18.72 6.58
C ILE A 219 22.30 19.59 5.45
N GLU A 220 22.87 19.45 4.27
CA GLU A 220 22.36 20.09 3.06
C GLU A 220 21.12 19.36 2.55
N LEU A 221 19.96 20.04 2.63
CA LEU A 221 18.71 19.49 2.13
C LEU A 221 18.50 19.86 0.66
N PRO A 222 18.06 18.92 -0.20
CA PRO A 222 17.72 19.22 -1.58
C PRO A 222 16.71 20.37 -1.67
N ALA A 223 16.91 21.32 -2.58
CA ALA A 223 16.01 22.46 -2.73
C ALA A 223 14.72 22.12 -3.48
N SER A 224 14.76 21.13 -4.37
CA SER A 224 13.61 20.69 -5.19
C SER A 224 13.72 19.22 -5.57
N GLN A 225 12.71 18.68 -6.25
CA GLN A 225 12.74 17.31 -6.78
C GLN A 225 13.89 17.12 -7.80
N GLU A 226 14.23 18.16 -8.56
CA GLU A 226 15.28 18.12 -9.59
C GLU A 226 16.69 17.99 -8.99
N THR A 227 16.89 18.43 -7.75
CA THR A 227 18.16 18.36 -7.03
C THR A 227 18.35 17.05 -6.25
N ILE A 228 17.38 16.14 -6.27
CA ILE A 228 17.49 14.82 -5.68
C ILE A 228 18.19 13.91 -6.71
N LYS A 229 19.37 13.43 -6.35
CA LYS A 229 20.17 12.49 -7.16
C LYS A 229 19.92 11.05 -6.75
#